data_06aef2b07e70a3375a329ee227e20959
#
_entry.id   06aef2b07e70a3375a329ee227e20959
#
_cell.length_a   1.000
_cell.length_b   1.000
_cell.length_c   1.000
_cell.angle_alpha   90.00
_cell.angle_beta   90.00
_cell.angle_gamma   90.00
#
_symmetry.space_group_name_H-M   'P 1'
#
loop_
_entity.id
_entity.type
_entity.pdbx_description
1 polymer ?
#
loop_
_entity_poly.entity_id
_entity_poly.type
_entity_poly.pdbx_seq_one_letter_code
_entity_poly.pdbx_strand_id
1 'polypeptide(L)'
;YRDKGEHELSFKSFASIFTDSMENISPIHLKQETGRISVENLESKPINFVENEPLVSVIMTAYKATELIEIAVQSILNQSYRNIELIIVDDASPDETFEYIQNLSSLDSRIKPIKLSKNGGTYVAKNRGLEQAGGKYVAFHDSDDWCHQDKIKLQVERLESNDKIVGVTTSYIRVDENSNIIYRGKGAIRHACISLMIRRELVMNKVGFFDSVRISADSEFEMRISTVFGKDSIQHINIPMIIASVRSESLSQGGKFVLDWTGISGPRLEYRQSFDAYHNKILHGLDDGYMPFPLNYRITF
;
A
#
# COMPACT_ATOMS: atom_id res chain seq x y z
N TYR A 1 -33.53 13.20 -9.24
CA TYR A 1 -33.95 13.48 -7.84
C TYR A 1 -33.94 12.22 -6.95
N ARG A 2 -34.14 11.02 -7.49
CA ARG A 2 -33.96 9.75 -6.75
C ARG A 2 -32.48 9.47 -6.41
N ASP A 3 -31.55 9.78 -7.31
CA ASP A 3 -30.13 9.48 -7.13
C ASP A 3 -29.44 10.18 -5.95
N LYS A 4 -29.79 11.45 -5.64
CA LYS A 4 -29.10 12.19 -4.57
C LYS A 4 -29.30 11.60 -3.18
N GLY A 5 -30.51 11.13 -2.86
CA GLY A 5 -30.81 10.55 -1.54
C GLY A 5 -30.18 9.18 -1.33
N GLU A 6 -30.10 8.36 -2.39
CA GLU A 6 -29.45 7.04 -2.34
C GLU A 6 -27.92 7.17 -2.18
N HIS A 7 -27.30 8.14 -2.86
CA HIS A 7 -25.87 8.41 -2.73
C HIS A 7 -25.49 8.96 -1.33
N GLU A 8 -26.30 9.82 -0.75
CA GLU A 8 -26.06 10.35 0.60
C GLU A 8 -26.16 9.27 1.66
N LEU A 9 -27.15 8.39 1.59
CA LEU A 9 -27.29 7.22 2.46
C LEU A 9 -26.12 6.24 2.29
N SER A 10 -25.67 6.02 1.06
CA SER A 10 -24.52 5.16 0.75
C SER A 10 -23.22 5.73 1.35
N PHE A 11 -23.00 7.05 1.22
CA PHE A 11 -21.82 7.68 1.81
C PHE A 11 -21.87 7.68 3.35
N LYS A 12 -23.00 7.95 3.98
CA LYS A 12 -23.15 7.87 5.44
C LYS A 12 -22.80 6.46 5.96
N SER A 13 -23.30 5.42 5.30
CA SER A 13 -22.97 4.03 5.65
C SER A 13 -21.51 3.70 5.42
N PHE A 14 -20.88 4.25 4.38
CA PHE A 14 -19.46 4.12 4.11
C PHE A 14 -18.62 4.84 5.16
N ALA A 15 -18.97 6.07 5.52
CA ALA A 15 -18.27 6.87 6.51
C ALA A 15 -18.36 6.27 7.92
N SER A 16 -19.49 5.62 8.27
CA SER A 16 -19.66 4.97 9.58
C SER A 16 -18.69 3.80 9.81
N ILE A 17 -18.19 3.17 8.74
CA ILE A 17 -17.16 2.12 8.85
C ILE A 17 -15.92 2.65 9.60
N PHE A 18 -15.60 3.92 9.45
CA PHE A 18 -14.43 4.53 10.10
C PHE A 18 -14.76 4.99 11.52
N THR A 19 -15.88 5.65 11.72
CA THR A 19 -16.28 6.22 13.03
C THR A 19 -16.71 5.15 14.02
N ASP A 20 -17.35 4.08 13.56
CA ASP A 20 -17.87 3.02 14.43
C ASP A 20 -16.78 1.99 14.80
N SER A 21 -15.66 1.99 14.08
CA SER A 21 -14.61 0.97 14.22
C SER A 21 -13.64 1.23 15.36
N MET A 22 -13.34 2.49 15.66
CA MET A 22 -12.44 2.90 16.76
C MET A 22 -12.73 4.33 17.21
N GLU A 23 -12.60 4.59 18.52
CA GLU A 23 -12.57 5.95 19.05
C GLU A 23 -11.32 6.70 18.52
N ASN A 24 -11.49 7.98 18.18
CA ASN A 24 -10.42 8.88 17.72
C ASN A 24 -9.86 8.67 16.29
N ILE A 25 -10.62 8.04 15.42
CA ILE A 25 -10.33 8.11 13.98
C ILE A 25 -10.96 9.37 13.38
N SER A 26 -10.20 10.05 12.54
CA SER A 26 -10.64 11.23 11.81
C SER A 26 -11.78 10.88 10.84
N PRO A 27 -12.86 11.68 10.79
CA PRO A 27 -13.96 11.39 9.87
C PRO A 27 -13.54 11.58 8.41
N ILE A 28 -14.17 10.80 7.53
CA ILE A 28 -14.07 10.97 6.08
C ILE A 28 -15.18 11.90 5.60
N HIS A 29 -14.86 12.75 4.65
CA HIS A 29 -15.77 13.68 4.01
C HIS A 29 -15.67 13.58 2.49
N LEU A 30 -16.71 14.03 1.79
CA LEU A 30 -16.65 14.29 0.36
C LEU A 30 -16.25 15.74 0.11
N LYS A 31 -15.29 15.97 -0.80
CA LYS A 31 -14.90 17.34 -1.22
C LYS A 31 -16.05 18.06 -1.94
N GLN A 32 -16.84 17.29 -2.69
CA GLN A 32 -18.02 17.79 -3.41
C GLN A 32 -19.24 17.00 -2.96
N GLU A 33 -20.38 17.69 -2.77
CA GLU A 33 -21.65 17.08 -2.35
C GLU A 33 -22.29 16.20 -3.45
N THR A 34 -21.53 15.71 -4.40
CA THR A 34 -22.01 14.82 -5.48
C THR A 34 -22.46 13.46 -4.99
N GLY A 35 -22.14 13.11 -3.74
CA GLY A 35 -22.42 11.81 -3.16
C GLY A 35 -21.56 10.65 -3.69
N ARG A 36 -20.70 10.89 -4.68
CA ARG A 36 -19.86 9.85 -5.30
C ARG A 36 -18.65 9.52 -4.44
N ILE A 37 -18.47 8.24 -4.13
CA ILE A 37 -17.31 7.71 -3.42
C ILE A 37 -16.24 7.40 -4.47
N SER A 38 -15.24 8.27 -4.60
CA SER A 38 -14.08 8.06 -5.47
C SER A 38 -12.84 8.62 -4.80
N VAL A 39 -11.66 8.16 -5.20
CA VAL A 39 -10.40 8.63 -4.62
C VAL A 39 -10.21 10.14 -4.77
N GLU A 40 -10.73 10.73 -5.85
CA GLU A 40 -10.67 12.17 -6.13
C GLU A 40 -11.57 12.98 -5.19
N ASN A 41 -12.69 12.41 -4.76
CA ASN A 41 -13.72 13.10 -3.99
C ASN A 41 -13.62 12.87 -2.48
N LEU A 42 -12.71 12.01 -2.03
CA LEU A 42 -12.51 11.76 -0.61
C LEU A 42 -11.53 12.76 0.00
N GLU A 43 -11.86 13.22 1.19
CA GLU A 43 -10.95 13.93 2.08
C GLU A 43 -11.17 13.48 3.52
N SER A 44 -10.16 13.66 4.32
CA SER A 44 -10.20 13.45 5.76
C SER A 44 -9.29 14.50 6.39
N LYS A 45 -9.72 15.10 7.51
CA LYS A 45 -8.94 16.15 8.20
C LYS A 45 -8.51 15.63 9.57
N PRO A 46 -7.20 15.67 9.89
CA PRO A 46 -6.72 15.17 11.16
C PRO A 46 -7.40 15.88 12.33
N ILE A 47 -7.88 15.11 13.30
CA ILE A 47 -8.36 15.66 14.57
C ILE A 47 -7.16 16.10 15.40
N ASN A 48 -6.11 15.28 15.44
CA ASN A 48 -4.88 15.54 16.17
C ASN A 48 -3.66 15.21 15.32
N PHE A 49 -2.60 16.01 15.45
CA PHE A 49 -1.31 15.76 14.83
C PHE A 49 -0.36 15.10 15.82
N VAL A 50 0.47 14.17 15.32
CA VAL A 50 1.55 13.52 16.04
C VAL A 50 2.86 14.09 15.52
N GLU A 51 3.62 14.71 16.40
CA GLU A 51 4.91 15.35 16.10
C GLU A 51 6.03 14.72 16.96
N ASN A 52 7.29 14.89 16.54
CA ASN A 52 8.48 14.42 17.26
C ASN A 52 8.58 12.89 17.43
N GLU A 53 7.91 12.14 16.59
CA GLU A 53 7.94 10.69 16.55
C GLU A 53 8.99 10.17 15.56
N PRO A 54 9.34 8.87 15.59
CA PRO A 54 10.31 8.30 14.66
C PRO A 54 9.95 8.54 13.19
N LEU A 55 10.95 8.77 12.34
CA LEU A 55 10.73 8.96 10.90
C LEU A 55 10.12 7.71 10.28
N VAL A 56 9.09 7.91 9.45
CA VAL A 56 8.48 6.89 8.58
C VAL A 56 8.81 7.20 7.13
N SER A 57 9.46 6.26 6.44
CA SER A 57 9.61 6.32 4.98
C SER A 57 8.40 5.70 4.31
N VAL A 58 7.67 6.47 3.51
CA VAL A 58 6.61 5.95 2.65
C VAL A 58 7.17 5.77 1.25
N ILE A 59 7.13 4.55 0.73
CA ILE A 59 7.59 4.23 -0.63
C ILE A 59 6.37 4.15 -1.54
N MET A 60 6.36 5.01 -2.55
CA MET A 60 5.33 5.05 -3.60
C MET A 60 5.98 4.73 -4.94
N THR A 61 5.39 3.79 -5.69
CA THR A 61 5.85 3.48 -7.05
C THR A 61 4.91 4.04 -8.08
N ALA A 62 5.46 4.64 -9.12
CA ALA A 62 4.68 5.29 -10.19
C ALA A 62 5.11 4.76 -11.56
N TYR A 63 4.12 4.52 -12.42
CA TYR A 63 4.30 4.23 -13.83
C TYR A 63 3.05 4.68 -14.61
N LYS A 64 3.20 5.69 -15.49
CA LYS A 64 2.08 6.34 -16.20
C LYS A 64 0.97 6.78 -15.23
N ALA A 65 1.36 7.60 -14.24
CA ALA A 65 0.50 7.90 -13.10
C ALA A 65 0.04 9.37 -13.05
N THR A 66 0.16 10.14 -14.13
CA THR A 66 -0.14 11.59 -14.17
C THR A 66 -1.53 11.95 -13.67
N GLU A 67 -2.52 11.07 -13.84
CA GLU A 67 -3.92 11.38 -13.50
C GLU A 67 -4.22 11.36 -11.99
N LEU A 68 -3.65 10.42 -11.24
CA LEU A 68 -4.02 10.19 -9.84
C LEU A 68 -2.88 10.40 -8.83
N ILE A 69 -1.64 10.54 -9.31
CA ILE A 69 -0.47 10.63 -8.43
C ILE A 69 -0.55 11.80 -7.44
N GLU A 70 -1.12 12.94 -7.85
CA GLU A 70 -1.30 14.08 -6.96
C GLU A 70 -2.19 13.74 -5.77
N ILE A 71 -3.30 13.03 -6.04
CA ILE A 71 -4.25 12.62 -5.01
C ILE A 71 -3.59 11.66 -4.02
N ALA A 72 -2.86 10.67 -4.53
CA ALA A 72 -2.12 9.72 -3.72
C ALA A 72 -1.05 10.43 -2.87
N VAL A 73 -0.26 11.32 -3.46
CA VAL A 73 0.76 12.12 -2.78
C VAL A 73 0.14 12.98 -1.69
N GLN A 74 -0.93 13.73 -2.00
CA GLN A 74 -1.61 14.58 -1.02
C GLN A 74 -2.21 13.76 0.12
N SER A 75 -2.72 12.56 -0.12
CA SER A 75 -3.24 11.69 0.93
C SER A 75 -2.16 11.23 1.92
N ILE A 76 -0.90 11.12 1.47
CA ILE A 76 0.25 10.82 2.32
C ILE A 76 0.78 12.09 3.01
N LEU A 77 0.93 13.20 2.30
CA LEU A 77 1.44 14.45 2.89
C LEU A 77 0.50 15.02 3.97
N ASN A 78 -0.80 14.72 3.87
CA ASN A 78 -1.83 15.13 4.82
C ASN A 78 -2.04 14.15 5.98
N GLN A 79 -1.18 13.15 6.19
CA GLN A 79 -1.27 12.25 7.34
C GLN A 79 -1.22 13.02 8.66
N SER A 80 -1.95 12.53 9.67
CA SER A 80 -1.89 13.06 11.04
C SER A 80 -0.51 12.86 11.69
N TYR A 81 0.22 11.85 11.25
CA TYR A 81 1.62 11.61 11.60
C TYR A 81 2.52 12.45 10.70
N ARG A 82 3.28 13.41 11.26
CA ARG A 82 3.97 14.44 10.49
C ARG A 82 5.40 14.08 10.07
N ASN A 83 6.12 13.30 10.87
CA ASN A 83 7.52 12.95 10.59
C ASN A 83 7.63 11.85 9.55
N ILE A 84 7.38 12.21 8.30
CA ILE A 84 7.41 11.32 7.14
C ILE A 84 8.38 11.84 6.07
N GLU A 85 8.98 10.92 5.33
CA GLU A 85 9.55 11.14 4.01
C GLU A 85 8.76 10.32 2.99
N LEU A 86 8.50 10.88 1.81
CA LEU A 86 7.79 10.23 0.72
C LEU A 86 8.74 9.98 -0.45
N ILE A 87 9.18 8.74 -0.60
CA ILE A 87 10.09 8.32 -1.66
C ILE A 87 9.24 7.85 -2.84
N ILE A 88 9.21 8.62 -3.92
CA ILE A 88 8.44 8.30 -5.12
C ILE A 88 9.38 7.78 -6.18
N VAL A 89 9.21 6.52 -6.56
CA VAL A 89 10.03 5.83 -7.55
C VAL A 89 9.27 5.71 -8.86
N ASP A 90 9.68 6.47 -9.86
CA ASP A 90 9.20 6.35 -11.24
C ASP A 90 9.87 5.17 -11.94
N ASP A 91 9.09 4.17 -12.30
CA ASP A 91 9.56 2.94 -12.96
C ASP A 91 9.74 3.13 -14.48
N ALA A 92 10.51 4.18 -14.85
CA ALA A 92 10.80 4.58 -16.23
C ALA A 92 9.53 4.84 -17.06
N SER A 93 8.65 5.71 -16.56
CA SER A 93 7.48 6.17 -17.31
C SER A 93 7.87 6.83 -18.61
N PRO A 94 7.18 6.53 -19.72
CA PRO A 94 7.42 7.15 -21.02
C PRO A 94 6.73 8.50 -21.20
N ASP A 95 5.84 8.86 -20.26
CA ASP A 95 5.06 10.09 -20.21
C ASP A 95 5.67 11.11 -19.23
N GLU A 96 4.93 12.18 -18.94
CA GLU A 96 5.35 13.28 -18.06
C GLU A 96 5.31 12.94 -16.55
N THR A 97 5.07 11.68 -16.17
CA THR A 97 4.93 11.27 -14.75
C THR A 97 6.11 11.73 -13.91
N PHE A 98 7.35 11.52 -14.37
CA PHE A 98 8.52 11.91 -13.59
C PHE A 98 8.67 13.44 -13.45
N GLU A 99 8.40 14.20 -14.49
CA GLU A 99 8.42 15.67 -14.44
C GLU A 99 7.38 16.20 -13.46
N TYR A 100 6.21 15.56 -13.43
CA TYR A 100 5.16 15.89 -12.46
C TYR A 100 5.63 15.62 -11.02
N ILE A 101 6.27 14.47 -10.75
CA ILE A 101 6.85 14.13 -9.45
C ILE A 101 7.92 15.15 -9.04
N GLN A 102 8.78 15.60 -9.96
CA GLN A 102 9.78 16.62 -9.69
C GLN A 102 9.13 17.96 -9.31
N ASN A 103 8.06 18.36 -9.99
CA ASN A 103 7.32 19.56 -9.64
C ASN A 103 6.72 19.45 -8.22
N LEU A 104 6.11 18.33 -7.85
CA LEU A 104 5.62 18.10 -6.49
C LEU A 104 6.75 18.16 -5.45
N SER A 105 7.92 17.62 -5.75
CA SER A 105 9.08 17.66 -4.84
C SER A 105 9.63 19.06 -4.62
N SER A 106 9.44 19.98 -5.56
CA SER A 106 9.80 21.37 -5.39
C SER A 106 8.88 22.14 -4.43
N LEU A 107 7.66 21.63 -4.23
CA LEU A 107 6.64 22.23 -3.37
C LEU A 107 6.67 21.68 -1.94
N ASP A 108 7.14 20.44 -1.74
CA ASP A 108 7.23 19.80 -0.42
C ASP A 108 8.53 19.00 -0.29
N SER A 109 9.41 19.45 0.62
CA SER A 109 10.75 18.86 0.84
C SER A 109 10.75 17.43 1.40
N ARG A 110 9.61 16.94 1.84
CA ARG A 110 9.44 15.54 2.26
C ARG A 110 9.43 14.57 1.08
N ILE A 111 9.16 15.06 -0.14
CA ILE A 111 9.14 14.24 -1.35
C ILE A 111 10.55 14.04 -1.88
N LYS A 112 10.93 12.77 -2.07
CA LYS A 112 12.22 12.34 -2.63
C LYS A 112 11.98 11.59 -3.95
N PRO A 113 12.15 12.24 -5.11
CA PRO A 113 11.93 11.61 -6.41
C PRO A 113 13.11 10.72 -6.82
N ILE A 114 12.80 9.54 -7.37
CA ILE A 114 13.78 8.63 -7.97
C ILE A 114 13.26 8.23 -9.36
N LYS A 115 14.10 8.32 -10.40
CA LYS A 115 13.79 7.82 -11.74
C LYS A 115 14.61 6.59 -12.06
N LEU A 116 13.95 5.50 -12.45
CA LEU A 116 14.65 4.31 -12.95
C LEU A 116 15.01 4.48 -14.43
N SER A 117 16.12 3.87 -14.85
CA SER A 117 16.56 3.91 -16.25
C SER A 117 15.79 2.95 -17.16
N LYS A 118 15.12 1.95 -16.60
CA LYS A 118 14.29 0.96 -17.31
C LYS A 118 13.16 0.47 -16.43
N ASN A 119 12.03 0.13 -17.03
CA ASN A 119 10.90 -0.45 -16.34
C ASN A 119 11.24 -1.85 -15.80
N GLY A 120 11.29 -1.96 -14.47
CA GLY A 120 11.56 -3.18 -13.73
C GLY A 120 10.32 -3.83 -13.13
N GLY A 121 9.22 -3.11 -13.05
CA GLY A 121 8.00 -3.46 -12.34
C GLY A 121 7.98 -2.92 -10.90
N THR A 122 6.79 -2.88 -10.33
CA THR A 122 6.53 -2.22 -9.04
C THR A 122 7.44 -2.72 -7.91
N TYR A 123 7.79 -4.00 -7.86
CA TYR A 123 8.60 -4.53 -6.76
C TYR A 123 10.10 -4.20 -6.89
N VAL A 124 10.61 -4.10 -8.12
CA VAL A 124 11.96 -3.55 -8.37
C VAL A 124 11.99 -2.06 -7.98
N ALA A 125 10.96 -1.31 -8.30
CA ALA A 125 10.84 0.09 -7.90
C ALA A 125 10.71 0.22 -6.36
N LYS A 126 9.89 -0.62 -5.70
CA LYS A 126 9.81 -0.68 -4.22
C LYS A 126 11.16 -1.00 -3.59
N ASN A 127 11.93 -1.93 -4.15
CA ASN A 127 13.26 -2.27 -3.66
C ASN A 127 14.23 -1.08 -3.77
N ARG A 128 14.18 -0.32 -4.86
CA ARG A 128 14.98 0.92 -5.00
C ARG A 128 14.59 1.98 -3.97
N GLY A 129 13.29 2.08 -3.66
CA GLY A 129 12.84 2.92 -2.57
C GLY A 129 13.33 2.45 -1.20
N LEU A 130 13.33 1.13 -0.94
CA LEU A 130 13.86 0.53 0.30
C LEU A 130 15.34 0.82 0.52
N GLU A 131 16.18 0.81 -0.52
CA GLU A 131 17.59 1.18 -0.44
C GLU A 131 17.80 2.63 0.02
N GLN A 132 16.86 3.53 -0.25
CA GLN A 132 16.95 4.95 0.08
C GLN A 132 16.20 5.34 1.37
N ALA A 133 15.42 4.42 1.93
CA ALA A 133 14.62 4.67 3.11
C ALA A 133 15.49 4.90 4.35
N GLY A 134 15.31 6.06 5.01
CA GLY A 134 16.00 6.44 6.24
C GLY A 134 15.19 6.24 7.53
N GLY A 135 13.88 5.99 7.39
CA GLY A 135 12.96 5.88 8.52
C GLY A 135 13.19 4.67 9.43
N LYS A 136 12.78 4.78 10.68
CA LYS A 136 12.66 3.64 11.61
C LYS A 136 11.66 2.62 11.07
N TYR A 137 10.59 3.13 10.45
CA TYR A 137 9.54 2.35 9.80
C TYR A 137 9.51 2.62 8.31
N VAL A 138 9.09 1.62 7.55
CA VAL A 138 8.79 1.77 6.12
C VAL A 138 7.37 1.32 5.86
N ALA A 139 6.62 2.14 5.14
CA ALA A 139 5.28 1.84 4.63
C ALA A 139 5.27 1.91 3.09
N PHE A 140 4.28 1.27 2.50
CA PHE A 140 4.08 1.27 1.04
C PHE A 140 2.73 1.88 0.68
N HIS A 141 2.68 2.50 -0.49
CA HIS A 141 1.46 3.08 -1.05
C HIS A 141 1.54 3.09 -2.58
N ASP A 142 0.43 2.82 -3.27
CA ASP A 142 0.39 2.89 -4.72
C ASP A 142 -0.03 4.29 -5.19
N SER A 143 0.43 4.70 -6.38
CA SER A 143 0.26 6.07 -6.91
C SER A 143 -1.16 6.38 -7.42
N ASP A 144 -2.08 5.44 -7.33
CA ASP A 144 -3.46 5.55 -7.79
C ASP A 144 -4.51 5.34 -6.68
N ASP A 145 -4.05 5.20 -5.42
CA ASP A 145 -4.90 4.96 -4.27
C ASP A 145 -5.00 6.18 -3.35
N TRP A 146 -6.08 6.27 -2.58
CA TRP A 146 -6.25 7.24 -1.51
C TRP A 146 -6.01 6.60 -0.15
N CYS A 147 -5.25 7.29 0.70
CA CYS A 147 -4.88 6.85 2.04
C CYS A 147 -5.61 7.67 3.11
N HIS A 148 -6.27 7.01 4.05
CA HIS A 148 -6.83 7.66 5.24
C HIS A 148 -5.73 8.30 6.07
N GLN A 149 -5.94 9.54 6.52
CA GLN A 149 -4.88 10.34 7.17
C GLN A 149 -4.39 9.83 8.52
N ASP A 150 -5.11 8.94 9.19
CA ASP A 150 -4.65 8.31 10.44
C ASP A 150 -3.97 6.95 10.22
N LYS A 151 -3.78 6.49 8.97
CA LYS A 151 -3.20 5.18 8.69
C LYS A 151 -1.81 5.04 9.29
N ILE A 152 -0.90 5.97 9.02
CA ILE A 152 0.49 5.91 9.50
C ILE A 152 0.53 5.98 11.02
N LYS A 153 -0.23 6.89 11.63
CA LYS A 153 -0.36 7.01 13.09
C LYS A 153 -0.74 5.67 13.73
N LEU A 154 -1.85 5.07 13.28
CA LEU A 154 -2.34 3.81 13.85
C LEU A 154 -1.35 2.66 13.68
N GLN A 155 -0.67 2.59 12.55
CA GLN A 155 0.34 1.56 12.31
C GLN A 155 1.56 1.74 13.21
N VAL A 156 2.05 2.97 13.39
CA VAL A 156 3.16 3.26 14.31
C VAL A 156 2.77 2.96 15.76
N GLU A 157 1.61 3.42 16.22
CA GLU A 157 1.10 3.12 17.57
C GLU A 157 1.05 1.60 17.81
N ARG A 158 0.61 0.84 16.82
CA ARG A 158 0.57 -0.63 16.91
C ARG A 158 1.98 -1.24 16.98
N LEU A 159 2.92 -0.77 16.18
CA LEU A 159 4.31 -1.21 16.25
C LEU A 159 4.94 -0.86 17.60
N GLU A 160 4.76 0.37 18.08
CA GLU A 160 5.34 0.81 19.36
C GLU A 160 4.73 0.11 20.59
N SER A 161 3.51 -0.42 20.48
CA SER A 161 2.84 -1.12 21.59
C SER A 161 3.48 -2.45 21.98
N ASN A 162 4.26 -3.09 21.07
CA ASN A 162 4.90 -4.37 21.35
C ASN A 162 6.08 -4.62 20.39
N ASP A 163 7.27 -4.76 20.95
CA ASP A 163 8.51 -4.97 20.18
C ASP A 163 8.57 -6.30 19.40
N LYS A 164 7.69 -7.26 19.72
CA LYS A 164 7.57 -8.50 18.96
C LYS A 164 6.83 -8.32 17.64
N ILE A 165 6.09 -7.22 17.48
CA ILE A 165 5.41 -6.88 16.23
C ILE A 165 6.44 -6.24 15.30
N VAL A 166 6.70 -6.87 14.16
CA VAL A 166 7.65 -6.38 13.15
C VAL A 166 6.95 -5.77 11.93
N GLY A 167 5.65 -6.06 11.76
CA GLY A 167 4.85 -5.50 10.68
C GLY A 167 3.40 -5.26 11.10
N VAL A 168 2.76 -4.29 10.43
CA VAL A 168 1.33 -3.98 10.61
C VAL A 168 0.69 -3.75 9.26
N THR A 169 -0.43 -4.43 9.01
CA THR A 169 -1.27 -4.22 7.84
C THR A 169 -2.62 -3.60 8.21
N THR A 170 -3.30 -3.02 7.24
CA THR A 170 -4.68 -2.54 7.37
C THR A 170 -5.56 -3.18 6.31
N SER A 171 -6.85 -2.95 6.37
CA SER A 171 -7.77 -3.31 5.30
C SER A 171 -7.84 -2.24 4.21
N TYR A 172 -8.47 -2.58 3.09
CA TYR A 172 -8.82 -1.66 2.01
C TYR A 172 -10.23 -1.93 1.50
N ILE A 173 -10.80 -0.92 0.82
CA ILE A 173 -12.00 -1.02 -0.01
C ILE A 173 -11.61 -0.65 -1.42
N ARG A 174 -12.17 -1.33 -2.42
CA ARG A 174 -12.01 -0.99 -3.83
C ARG A 174 -13.24 -0.29 -4.36
N VAL A 175 -13.00 0.77 -5.15
CA VAL A 175 -14.04 1.58 -5.78
C VAL A 175 -13.73 1.68 -7.27
N ASP A 176 -14.72 1.42 -8.11
CA ASP A 176 -14.60 1.56 -9.57
C ASP A 176 -14.83 3.01 -10.04
N GLU A 177 -14.66 3.25 -11.35
CA GLU A 177 -14.86 4.55 -12.00
C GLU A 177 -16.31 5.05 -11.89
N ASN A 178 -17.28 4.17 -11.64
CA ASN A 178 -18.68 4.51 -11.43
C ASN A 178 -19.04 4.71 -9.96
N SER A 179 -18.04 4.73 -9.06
CA SER A 179 -18.22 4.86 -7.61
C SER A 179 -18.89 3.64 -6.95
N ASN A 180 -18.85 2.49 -7.61
CA ASN A 180 -19.34 1.27 -7.00
C ASN A 180 -18.26 0.64 -6.12
N ILE A 181 -18.66 0.24 -4.92
CA ILE A 181 -17.81 -0.58 -4.06
C ILE A 181 -17.73 -1.99 -4.64
N ILE A 182 -16.51 -2.47 -4.84
CA ILE A 182 -16.26 -3.81 -5.40
C ILE A 182 -16.32 -4.86 -4.31
N TYR A 183 -17.31 -5.73 -4.40
CA TYR A 183 -17.43 -6.90 -3.53
C TYR A 183 -16.73 -8.10 -4.17
N ARG A 184 -15.94 -8.83 -3.38
CA ARG A 184 -15.39 -10.14 -3.76
C ARG A 184 -15.65 -11.14 -2.62
N GLY A 185 -16.29 -12.25 -2.93
CA GLY A 185 -16.72 -13.20 -1.92
C GLY A 185 -17.76 -12.58 -0.97
N LYS A 186 -17.51 -12.59 0.34
CA LYS A 186 -18.50 -12.18 1.36
C LYS A 186 -18.37 -10.73 1.83
N GLY A 187 -17.47 -9.90 1.27
CA GLY A 187 -17.27 -8.56 1.82
C GLY A 187 -16.58 -7.57 0.88
N ALA A 188 -16.75 -6.29 1.20
CA ALA A 188 -16.08 -5.16 0.59
C ALA A 188 -14.73 -4.86 1.28
N ILE A 189 -14.67 -5.00 2.61
CA ILE A 189 -13.47 -4.76 3.41
C ILE A 189 -12.57 -5.98 3.31
N ARG A 190 -11.32 -5.77 2.91
CA ARG A 190 -10.36 -6.84 2.64
C ARG A 190 -8.98 -6.50 3.17
N HIS A 191 -8.23 -7.55 3.53
CA HIS A 191 -6.82 -7.44 3.86
C HIS A 191 -6.03 -6.82 2.70
N ALA A 192 -5.18 -5.84 3.00
CA ALA A 192 -4.36 -5.13 2.03
C ALA A 192 -2.86 -5.40 2.28
N CYS A 193 -2.25 -6.37 1.59
CA CYS A 193 -0.80 -6.62 1.67
C CYS A 193 0.01 -5.35 1.34
N ILE A 194 -0.51 -4.50 0.43
CA ILE A 194 0.11 -3.23 0.07
C ILE A 194 0.15 -2.22 1.23
N SER A 195 -0.74 -2.36 2.23
CA SER A 195 -0.76 -1.45 3.38
C SER A 195 0.35 -1.72 4.40
N LEU A 196 1.16 -2.75 4.19
CA LEU A 196 2.18 -3.20 5.13
C LEU A 196 3.11 -2.05 5.55
N MET A 197 3.27 -1.87 6.86
CA MET A 197 4.33 -1.08 7.48
C MET A 197 5.24 -2.03 8.28
N ILE A 198 6.55 -1.84 8.18
CA ILE A 198 7.55 -2.72 8.81
C ILE A 198 8.53 -1.93 9.69
N ARG A 199 9.11 -2.63 10.68
CA ARG A 199 10.34 -2.18 11.34
C ARG A 199 11.51 -2.38 10.37
N ARG A 200 11.95 -1.28 9.74
CA ARG A 200 12.91 -1.32 8.63
C ARG A 200 14.16 -2.16 8.95
N GLU A 201 14.87 -1.81 9.99
CA GLU A 201 16.17 -2.44 10.29
C GLU A 201 16.04 -3.94 10.55
N LEU A 202 15.04 -4.36 11.34
CA LEU A 202 14.82 -5.78 11.64
C LEU A 202 14.49 -6.58 10.38
N VAL A 203 13.57 -6.08 9.55
CA VAL A 203 13.11 -6.79 8.35
C VAL A 203 14.20 -6.79 7.29
N MET A 204 14.86 -5.63 7.05
CA MET A 204 15.92 -5.56 6.05
C MET A 204 17.11 -6.46 6.37
N ASN A 205 17.47 -6.63 7.66
CA ASN A 205 18.58 -7.47 8.07
C ASN A 205 18.28 -8.98 8.01
N LYS A 206 17.01 -9.39 8.17
CA LYS A 206 16.64 -10.82 8.26
C LYS A 206 15.87 -11.36 7.07
N VAL A 207 15.10 -10.51 6.41
CA VAL A 207 14.20 -10.89 5.30
C VAL A 207 14.67 -10.29 3.98
N GLY A 208 15.31 -9.10 4.03
CA GLY A 208 15.79 -8.38 2.86
C GLY A 208 14.66 -7.74 2.06
N PHE A 209 14.67 -7.91 0.75
CA PHE A 209 13.89 -7.18 -0.23
C PHE A 209 12.71 -7.99 -0.78
N PHE A 210 11.82 -7.32 -1.53
CA PHE A 210 10.81 -8.01 -2.31
C PHE A 210 11.45 -8.86 -3.41
N ASP A 211 10.83 -9.97 -3.76
CA ASP A 211 11.17 -10.69 -4.99
C ASP A 211 10.95 -9.78 -6.20
N SER A 212 11.90 -9.82 -7.15
CA SER A 212 11.91 -8.96 -8.34
C SER A 212 10.99 -9.46 -9.46
N VAL A 213 9.81 -9.95 -9.10
CA VAL A 213 8.75 -10.38 -10.02
C VAL A 213 7.78 -9.24 -10.38
N ARG A 214 6.84 -9.51 -11.26
CA ARG A 214 5.87 -8.50 -11.73
C ARG A 214 4.59 -8.44 -10.91
N ILE A 215 4.26 -9.50 -10.16
CA ILE A 215 2.97 -9.66 -9.49
C ILE A 215 3.12 -10.36 -8.13
N SER A 216 2.26 -10.02 -7.18
CA SER A 216 2.03 -10.73 -5.91
C SER A 216 3.24 -10.87 -4.97
N ALA A 217 4.35 -10.13 -5.18
CA ALA A 217 5.47 -10.17 -4.25
C ALA A 217 5.17 -9.40 -2.94
N ASP A 218 4.14 -8.59 -2.88
CA ASP A 218 3.60 -8.02 -1.65
C ASP A 218 3.08 -9.11 -0.69
N SER A 219 2.30 -10.04 -1.22
CA SER A 219 1.80 -11.19 -0.45
C SER A 219 2.91 -12.14 -0.04
N GLU A 220 3.88 -12.39 -0.95
CA GLU A 220 5.05 -13.20 -0.66
C GLU A 220 5.87 -12.57 0.48
N PHE A 221 6.19 -11.27 0.38
CA PHE A 221 7.01 -10.55 1.35
C PHE A 221 6.37 -10.54 2.75
N GLU A 222 5.08 -10.25 2.85
CA GLU A 222 4.32 -10.32 4.10
C GLU A 222 4.38 -11.73 4.71
N MET A 223 4.15 -12.75 3.90
CA MET A 223 4.19 -14.14 4.37
C MET A 223 5.60 -14.58 4.76
N ARG A 224 6.64 -14.15 4.04
CA ARG A 224 8.03 -14.44 4.38
C ARG A 224 8.44 -13.81 5.70
N ILE A 225 8.02 -12.56 5.96
CA ILE A 225 8.21 -11.93 7.28
C ILE A 225 7.57 -12.79 8.37
N SER A 226 6.31 -13.20 8.18
CA SER A 226 5.60 -14.05 9.15
C SER A 226 6.26 -15.44 9.30
N THR A 227 6.89 -15.96 8.26
CA THR A 227 7.61 -17.24 8.30
C THR A 227 8.90 -17.12 9.10
N VAL A 228 9.65 -16.03 8.91
CA VAL A 228 10.95 -15.79 9.57
C VAL A 228 10.80 -15.37 11.04
N PHE A 229 9.83 -14.49 11.33
CA PHE A 229 9.65 -13.93 12.68
C PHE A 229 8.56 -14.62 13.51
N GLY A 230 7.78 -15.51 12.91
CA GLY A 230 6.63 -16.17 13.53
C GLY A 230 5.28 -15.56 13.15
N LYS A 231 4.22 -16.34 13.25
CA LYS A 231 2.87 -15.98 12.78
C LYS A 231 2.28 -14.70 13.39
N ASP A 232 2.63 -14.41 14.64
CA ASP A 232 2.11 -13.27 15.39
C ASP A 232 2.95 -12.00 15.21
N SER A 233 3.99 -12.04 14.36
CA SER A 233 4.90 -10.93 14.10
C SER A 233 4.30 -9.81 13.24
N ILE A 234 3.25 -10.13 12.48
CA ILE A 234 2.46 -9.13 11.73
C ILE A 234 1.06 -9.04 12.35
N GLN A 235 0.65 -7.84 12.68
CA GLN A 235 -0.71 -7.57 13.14
C GLN A 235 -1.54 -6.90 12.06
N HIS A 236 -2.83 -7.21 12.05
CA HIS A 236 -3.80 -6.63 11.13
C HIS A 236 -4.77 -5.70 11.85
N ILE A 237 -4.90 -4.48 11.37
CA ILE A 237 -5.93 -3.52 11.77
C ILE A 237 -7.08 -3.66 10.78
N ASN A 238 -8.21 -4.21 11.21
CA ASN A 238 -9.36 -4.48 10.35
C ASN A 238 -10.19 -3.21 10.07
N ILE A 239 -9.53 -2.13 9.65
CA ILE A 239 -10.15 -0.88 9.23
C ILE A 239 -9.62 -0.57 7.82
N PRO A 240 -10.49 -0.17 6.87
CA PRO A 240 -10.08 0.07 5.49
C PRO A 240 -9.37 1.43 5.35
N MET A 241 -8.10 1.48 5.73
CA MET A 241 -7.28 2.69 5.68
C MET A 241 -6.80 3.06 4.28
N ILE A 242 -7.12 2.25 3.27
CA ILE A 242 -6.85 2.52 1.86
C ILE A 242 -8.15 2.38 1.08
N ILE A 243 -8.44 3.36 0.25
CA ILE A 243 -9.47 3.27 -0.79
C ILE A 243 -8.74 3.12 -2.11
N ALA A 244 -8.84 1.93 -2.68
CA ALA A 244 -8.12 1.56 -3.88
C ALA A 244 -8.97 1.82 -5.13
N SER A 245 -8.41 2.56 -6.08
CA SER A 245 -9.01 2.80 -7.39
C SER A 245 -8.96 1.54 -8.25
N VAL A 246 -10.06 1.23 -8.92
CA VAL A 246 -10.12 0.13 -9.90
C VAL A 246 -10.35 0.72 -11.28
N ARG A 247 -9.30 0.65 -12.11
CA ARG A 247 -9.31 1.14 -13.49
C ARG A 247 -9.11 -0.01 -14.47
N SER A 248 -9.65 0.16 -15.69
CA SER A 248 -9.52 -0.83 -16.76
C SER A 248 -8.06 -1.20 -17.08
N GLU A 249 -7.13 -0.24 -16.90
CA GLU A 249 -5.70 -0.41 -17.16
C GLU A 249 -4.90 -0.99 -15.97
N SER A 250 -5.54 -1.20 -14.81
CA SER A 250 -4.87 -1.77 -13.64
C SER A 250 -4.37 -3.19 -13.93
N LEU A 251 -3.17 -3.52 -13.45
CA LEU A 251 -2.57 -4.87 -13.57
C LEU A 251 -3.48 -6.00 -13.06
N SER A 252 -4.44 -5.67 -12.20
CA SER A 252 -5.41 -6.62 -11.66
C SER A 252 -6.67 -6.80 -12.52
N GLN A 253 -6.88 -5.98 -13.56
CA GLN A 253 -8.09 -5.96 -14.37
C GLN A 253 -7.88 -6.43 -15.81
N GLY A 254 -6.65 -6.40 -16.35
CA GLY A 254 -6.35 -6.73 -17.74
C GLY A 254 -5.13 -7.62 -17.96
N GLY A 255 -5.08 -8.29 -19.13
CA GLY A 255 -3.93 -9.04 -19.61
C GLY A 255 -3.66 -10.35 -18.87
N LYS A 256 -2.39 -10.79 -18.87
CA LYS A 256 -1.96 -12.08 -18.28
C LYS A 256 -2.14 -12.18 -16.75
N PHE A 257 -2.35 -11.06 -16.07
CA PHE A 257 -2.29 -10.95 -14.62
C PHE A 257 -3.63 -10.63 -13.96
N VAL A 258 -4.72 -10.80 -14.71
CA VAL A 258 -6.08 -10.57 -14.20
C VAL A 258 -6.32 -11.35 -12.92
N LEU A 259 -6.98 -10.71 -11.96
CA LEU A 259 -7.56 -11.38 -10.80
C LEU A 259 -8.95 -11.87 -11.19
N ASP A 260 -9.14 -13.17 -11.26
CA ASP A 260 -10.48 -13.74 -11.42
C ASP A 260 -11.30 -13.64 -10.11
N TRP A 261 -12.51 -14.17 -10.14
CA TRP A 261 -13.39 -14.16 -8.97
C TRP A 261 -12.85 -14.98 -7.80
N THR A 262 -11.93 -15.92 -8.02
CA THR A 262 -11.22 -16.67 -6.97
C THR A 262 -10.01 -15.89 -6.44
N GLY A 263 -9.57 -14.86 -7.17
CA GLY A 263 -8.45 -14.00 -6.82
C GLY A 263 -7.07 -14.59 -7.13
N ILE A 264 -6.98 -15.87 -7.47
CA ILE A 264 -5.69 -16.55 -7.71
C ILE A 264 -5.85 -17.50 -8.90
N SER A 265 -5.32 -17.12 -10.07
CA SER A 265 -5.32 -17.96 -11.28
C SER A 265 -4.07 -17.73 -12.12
N GLY A 266 -3.77 -18.65 -13.05
CA GLY A 266 -2.67 -18.53 -13.99
C GLY A 266 -1.33 -18.21 -13.34
N PRO A 267 -0.58 -17.20 -13.85
CA PRO A 267 0.75 -16.86 -13.33
C PRO A 267 0.79 -16.50 -11.84
N ARG A 268 -0.32 -16.01 -11.27
CA ARG A 268 -0.41 -15.71 -9.83
C ARG A 268 -0.45 -16.99 -9.00
N LEU A 269 -1.15 -18.01 -9.47
CA LEU A 269 -1.20 -19.32 -8.80
C LEU A 269 0.17 -20.03 -8.89
N GLU A 270 0.81 -19.99 -10.06
CA GLU A 270 2.14 -20.57 -10.26
C GLU A 270 3.17 -19.90 -9.31
N TYR A 271 3.18 -18.58 -9.26
CA TYR A 271 4.04 -17.86 -8.32
C TYR A 271 3.72 -18.18 -6.86
N ARG A 272 2.43 -18.29 -6.51
CA ARG A 272 2.00 -18.70 -5.17
C ARG A 272 2.57 -20.06 -4.79
N GLN A 273 2.46 -21.05 -5.66
CA GLN A 273 3.01 -22.40 -5.42
C GLN A 273 4.52 -22.38 -5.27
N SER A 274 5.23 -21.57 -6.08
CA SER A 274 6.68 -21.42 -6.01
C SER A 274 7.13 -20.84 -4.69
N PHE A 275 6.51 -19.76 -4.22
CA PHE A 275 6.92 -19.15 -2.97
C PHE A 275 6.42 -19.93 -1.74
N ASP A 276 5.31 -20.65 -1.80
CA ASP A 276 4.90 -21.58 -0.74
C ASP A 276 5.94 -22.70 -0.57
N ALA A 277 6.48 -23.22 -1.67
CA ALA A 277 7.59 -24.20 -1.64
C ALA A 277 8.88 -23.59 -1.05
N TYR A 278 9.19 -22.35 -1.37
CA TYR A 278 10.31 -21.61 -0.79
C TYR A 278 10.12 -21.38 0.73
N HIS A 279 8.96 -20.91 1.15
CA HIS A 279 8.66 -20.70 2.56
C HIS A 279 8.70 -22.00 3.38
N ASN A 280 8.32 -23.14 2.77
CA ASN A 280 8.49 -24.45 3.40
C ASN A 280 9.96 -24.79 3.67
N LYS A 281 10.90 -24.41 2.79
CA LYS A 281 12.33 -24.57 3.08
C LYS A 281 12.76 -23.76 4.29
N ILE A 282 12.30 -22.52 4.42
CA ILE A 282 12.57 -21.67 5.57
C ILE A 282 12.07 -22.33 6.87
N LEU A 283 10.80 -22.80 6.87
CA LEU A 283 10.21 -23.48 8.03
C LEU A 283 10.96 -24.75 8.47
N HIS A 284 11.64 -25.43 7.53
CA HIS A 284 12.44 -26.62 7.83
C HIS A 284 13.93 -26.30 8.07
N GLY A 285 14.31 -25.03 8.13
CA GLY A 285 15.70 -24.60 8.36
C GLY A 285 16.65 -24.88 7.19
N LEU A 286 16.11 -25.07 5.99
CA LEU A 286 16.88 -25.31 4.76
C LEU A 286 17.24 -24.01 4.02
N ASP A 287 16.67 -22.88 4.46
CA ASP A 287 16.91 -21.52 3.96
C ASP A 287 16.68 -20.54 5.11
N ASP A 288 17.34 -19.39 5.11
CA ASP A 288 17.19 -18.36 6.13
C ASP A 288 16.09 -17.33 5.83
N GLY A 289 15.54 -17.37 4.61
CA GLY A 289 14.50 -16.45 4.15
C GLY A 289 15.01 -15.09 3.72
N TYR A 290 16.32 -14.88 3.64
CA TYR A 290 16.89 -13.60 3.21
C TYR A 290 16.88 -13.47 1.68
N MET A 291 16.29 -12.42 1.17
CA MET A 291 16.26 -12.12 -0.27
C MET A 291 17.07 -10.87 -0.58
N PRO A 292 18.24 -10.98 -1.24
CA PRO A 292 19.07 -9.83 -1.58
C PRO A 292 18.49 -9.03 -2.75
N PHE A 293 18.97 -7.77 -2.90
CA PHE A 293 18.68 -6.96 -4.07
C PHE A 293 19.95 -6.25 -4.58
N PRO A 294 20.24 -6.23 -5.89
CA PRO A 294 19.51 -6.96 -6.94
C PRO A 294 19.61 -8.47 -6.79
N LEU A 295 18.56 -9.17 -7.17
CA LEU A 295 18.55 -10.64 -7.16
C LEU A 295 19.40 -11.17 -8.30
N ASN A 296 20.35 -12.05 -7.98
CA ASN A 296 21.18 -12.73 -8.97
C ASN A 296 20.48 -13.94 -9.61
N TYR A 297 19.46 -14.48 -8.95
CA TYR A 297 18.57 -15.54 -9.44
C TYR A 297 17.14 -15.23 -8.98
N ARG A 298 16.16 -15.64 -9.77
CA ARG A 298 14.75 -15.57 -9.38
C ARG A 298 14.32 -16.88 -8.74
N ILE A 299 13.33 -16.80 -7.82
CA ILE A 299 12.54 -18.00 -7.51
C ILE A 299 11.93 -18.42 -8.85
N THR A 300 12.48 -19.48 -9.44
CA THR A 300 12.06 -19.91 -10.78
C THR A 300 10.63 -20.44 -10.73
N PHE A 301 9.82 -19.91 -11.65
CA PHE A 301 8.54 -20.47 -12.01
C PHE A 301 8.73 -21.84 -12.70
#